data_5eadfcc5197bbbc01c8a782aea1a2fed
#
_entry.id   5eadfcc5197bbbc01c8a782aea1a2fed
#
_cell.length_a   1.000
_cell.length_b   1.000
_cell.length_c   1.000
_cell.angle_alpha   90.00
_cell.angle_beta   90.00
_cell.angle_gamma   90.00
#
_symmetry.space_group_name_H-M   'P 1'
#
loop_
_entity.id
_entity.type
_entity.pdbx_description
1 polymer ?
#
loop_
_entity_poly.entity_id
_entity_poly.type
_entity_poly.pdbx_seq_one_letter_code
_entity_poly.pdbx_strand_id
1 'polypeptide(L)'
;MYSGNRLIELLEKQHEMRSQQAEKYKGLFKKSTFTIQWRAKVGSFPHPDLETIVSAGEPCGAWKLNNGRPEDKRNVGKNWDFLSVLPLNGYIPGSSIRGLVRTWAKQRPEIKPRMLEILGFQDKENITPGKIEFLDAWPEIATKLTLDIVNPQEHFQVYHQRQSKPLSFYTLGNGEKPINVTVAIRGIPGKVTETEVEEVWEWVQQALSLYGVGSRTASGYGAIKTANLSKPIIDPNYPVKQFDFILYSQGCYGADPNSPDLRPAHWRGWLRSWVLRFLLGVMSQQNAQKTLGELFGTLDAGDGKSRKGCVRLEMIKEKTWGEVSGNQPRFYTWKGHLKISAPKDIFNKIVLPIVKFAVMVGGVGRGWRRPLHIFVMNNNGRSAARGTYLSLTHKIRKPDSNEYQVKLYGIACNPSDWQKLYQDWQSAVQLQWSDRYALGNNPTAEVFSPTTCAIYLVPEPCQEPLDRQDFQWSITNPTDTRGCGMNLIYDLKYKRKIDVGGNAAGGGNAHCSWVSIKRVNIPNKEQNTNCQEVVCLFMGGQTPNSSHLRSSFLNDLVQIPGAVRLFGVQP
;
A
#
# COMPACT_ATOMS: atom_id res chain seq x y z
N MET A 1 17.43 -24.59 21.66
CA MET A 1 16.71 -23.28 21.69
C MET A 1 15.25 -23.55 21.99
N TYR A 2 14.72 -22.95 23.01
CA TYR A 2 13.33 -23.21 23.44
C TYR A 2 12.36 -22.62 22.43
N SER A 3 11.46 -23.43 21.88
CA SER A 3 10.44 -22.97 20.94
C SER A 3 9.22 -22.48 21.73
N GLY A 4 8.77 -21.24 21.48
CA GLY A 4 7.58 -20.70 22.14
C GLY A 4 6.31 -21.52 21.89
N ASN A 5 6.20 -22.17 20.73
CA ASN A 5 5.12 -23.11 20.46
C ASN A 5 5.11 -24.30 21.41
N ARG A 6 6.28 -24.79 21.82
CA ARG A 6 6.37 -25.86 22.80
C ARG A 6 5.77 -25.46 24.15
N LEU A 7 5.90 -24.18 24.52
CA LEU A 7 5.25 -23.67 25.74
C LEU A 7 3.71 -23.76 25.61
N ILE A 8 3.16 -23.35 24.47
CA ILE A 8 1.71 -23.43 24.23
C ILE A 8 1.24 -24.89 24.28
N GLU A 9 1.98 -25.82 23.67
CA GLU A 9 1.67 -27.25 23.72
C GLU A 9 1.73 -27.83 25.15
N LEU A 10 2.71 -27.42 25.95
CA LEU A 10 2.82 -27.85 27.35
C LEU A 10 1.69 -27.29 28.21
N LEU A 11 1.29 -26.03 27.99
CA LEU A 11 0.17 -25.43 28.69
C LEU A 11 -1.16 -26.10 28.32
N GLU A 12 -1.32 -26.46 27.05
CA GLU A 12 -2.49 -27.21 26.59
C GLU A 12 -2.57 -28.59 27.25
N LYS A 13 -1.47 -29.38 27.18
CA LYS A 13 -1.41 -30.71 27.85
C LYS A 13 -1.68 -30.62 29.34
N GLN A 14 -1.10 -29.62 30.01
CA GLN A 14 -1.39 -29.39 31.43
C GLN A 14 -2.87 -29.09 31.67
N HIS A 15 -3.48 -28.33 30.77
CA HIS A 15 -4.90 -27.99 30.86
C HIS A 15 -5.79 -29.23 30.60
N GLU A 16 -5.46 -30.05 29.61
CA GLU A 16 -6.13 -31.32 29.32
C GLU A 16 -6.08 -32.27 30.51
N MET A 17 -4.92 -32.45 31.12
CA MET A 17 -4.77 -33.27 32.32
C MET A 17 -5.64 -32.77 33.48
N ARG A 18 -5.70 -31.46 33.69
CA ARG A 18 -6.55 -30.85 34.75
C ARG A 18 -8.03 -30.98 34.44
N SER A 19 -8.43 -30.91 33.15
CA SER A 19 -9.81 -31.06 32.72
C SER A 19 -10.37 -32.46 32.94
N GLN A 20 -9.50 -33.47 32.93
CA GLN A 20 -9.86 -34.86 33.28
C GLN A 20 -10.08 -35.03 34.81
N GLN A 21 -9.46 -34.18 35.62
CA GLN A 21 -9.54 -34.25 37.09
C GLN A 21 -10.70 -33.43 37.66
N ALA A 22 -11.07 -32.34 37.00
CA ALA A 22 -12.12 -31.45 37.51
C ALA A 22 -12.83 -30.69 36.39
N GLU A 23 -14.16 -30.74 36.42
CA GLU A 23 -15.07 -30.11 35.41
C GLU A 23 -14.79 -28.62 35.20
N LYS A 24 -14.37 -27.89 36.26
CA LYS A 24 -14.04 -26.47 36.20
C LYS A 24 -12.92 -26.08 35.23
N TYR A 25 -12.16 -27.05 34.69
CA TYR A 25 -11.11 -26.83 33.68
C TYR A 25 -11.56 -27.16 32.27
N LYS A 26 -12.73 -27.82 32.11
CA LYS A 26 -13.20 -28.28 30.81
C LYS A 26 -13.47 -27.11 29.86
N GLY A 27 -13.01 -27.24 28.61
CA GLY A 27 -13.27 -26.29 27.53
C GLY A 27 -12.62 -24.92 27.67
N LEU A 28 -11.80 -24.68 28.72
CA LEU A 28 -11.25 -23.36 29.00
C LEU A 28 -9.99 -23.00 28.21
N PHE A 29 -9.49 -23.86 27.35
CA PHE A 29 -8.31 -23.61 26.51
C PHE A 29 -8.69 -23.64 25.04
N LYS A 30 -8.37 -22.57 24.29
CA LYS A 30 -8.58 -22.48 22.84
C LYS A 30 -7.31 -22.05 22.16
N LYS A 31 -6.95 -22.70 21.06
CA LYS A 31 -5.83 -22.32 20.21
C LYS A 31 -6.14 -22.53 18.73
N SER A 32 -5.46 -21.80 17.87
CA SER A 32 -5.43 -22.03 16.44
C SER A 32 -4.19 -21.41 15.81
N THR A 33 -3.83 -21.91 14.66
CA THR A 33 -2.78 -21.33 13.83
C THR A 33 -3.37 -20.30 12.87
N PHE A 34 -2.79 -19.11 12.86
CA PHE A 34 -3.11 -18.02 11.94
C PHE A 34 -1.91 -17.75 11.04
N THR A 35 -2.18 -17.48 9.77
CA THR A 35 -1.13 -17.12 8.81
C THR A 35 -1.06 -15.62 8.63
N ILE A 36 0.05 -15.02 9.03
CA ILE A 36 0.41 -13.64 8.68
C ILE A 36 0.93 -13.65 7.26
N GLN A 37 0.31 -12.87 6.37
CA GLN A 37 0.60 -12.92 4.94
C GLN A 37 1.94 -12.29 4.56
N TRP A 38 2.44 -11.38 5.40
CA TRP A 38 3.66 -10.64 5.14
C TRP A 38 4.39 -10.37 6.46
N ARG A 39 5.01 -9.24 6.65
CA ARG A 39 5.68 -8.82 7.89
C ARG A 39 4.66 -8.40 8.94
N ALA A 40 4.96 -8.55 10.22
CA ALA A 40 4.18 -7.96 11.30
C ALA A 40 5.01 -6.92 12.06
N LYS A 41 4.49 -5.71 12.22
CA LYS A 41 5.07 -4.70 13.09
C LYS A 41 4.46 -4.83 14.47
N VAL A 42 5.08 -5.63 15.33
CA VAL A 42 4.70 -5.77 16.72
C VAL A 42 5.28 -4.64 17.58
N GLY A 43 4.65 -4.33 18.69
CA GLY A 43 5.06 -3.23 19.56
C GLY A 43 6.34 -3.48 20.34
N SER A 44 6.67 -2.57 21.25
CA SER A 44 7.74 -2.76 22.23
C SER A 44 7.29 -3.77 23.28
N PHE A 45 8.14 -4.73 23.59
CA PHE A 45 7.85 -5.77 24.58
C PHE A 45 9.15 -6.32 25.18
N PRO A 46 9.11 -6.82 26.42
CA PRO A 46 10.26 -7.54 26.98
C PRO A 46 10.52 -8.80 26.17
N HIS A 47 11.78 -9.03 25.85
CA HIS A 47 12.18 -10.23 25.12
C HIS A 47 12.68 -11.29 26.11
N PRO A 48 12.11 -12.51 26.10
CA PRO A 48 12.41 -13.51 27.11
C PRO A 48 13.87 -13.97 27.14
N ASP A 49 14.57 -13.89 26.01
CA ASP A 49 15.96 -14.34 25.91
C ASP A 49 16.97 -13.26 26.33
N LEU A 50 16.56 -12.01 26.49
CA LEU A 50 17.47 -10.88 26.71
C LEU A 50 17.20 -10.07 27.97
N GLU A 51 16.09 -10.31 28.64
CA GLU A 51 15.63 -9.49 29.77
C GLU A 51 15.59 -7.98 29.46
N THR A 52 15.46 -7.64 28.17
CA THR A 52 15.46 -6.27 27.67
C THR A 52 14.22 -5.99 26.84
N ILE A 53 13.88 -4.71 26.70
CA ILE A 53 12.75 -4.28 25.89
C ILE A 53 13.20 -4.15 24.44
N VAL A 54 12.58 -4.94 23.56
CA VAL A 54 12.75 -4.81 22.12
C VAL A 54 11.65 -3.90 21.58
N SER A 55 12.03 -2.75 21.05
CA SER A 55 11.11 -1.81 20.44
C SER A 55 11.08 -1.98 18.94
N ALA A 56 9.93 -2.42 18.43
CA ALA A 56 9.68 -2.47 16.98
C ALA A 56 9.39 -1.08 16.37
N GLY A 57 9.39 -0.03 17.15
CA GLY A 57 9.11 1.34 16.71
C GLY A 57 10.32 2.24 16.68
N GLU A 58 11.38 1.87 17.38
CA GLU A 58 12.59 2.67 17.46
C GLU A 58 13.36 2.66 16.15
N PRO A 59 13.94 3.81 15.76
CA PRO A 59 14.85 3.84 14.62
C PRO A 59 16.07 2.98 14.93
N CYS A 60 16.28 1.95 14.13
CA CYS A 60 17.43 1.07 14.25
C CYS A 60 18.65 1.76 13.67
N GLY A 61 19.27 2.63 14.42
CA GLY A 61 20.41 3.38 13.94
C GLY A 61 20.08 4.36 12.81
N ALA A 62 21.07 5.09 12.36
CA ALA A 62 20.91 6.10 11.33
C ALA A 62 20.85 5.46 9.94
N TRP A 63 19.67 5.13 9.47
CA TRP A 63 19.44 4.89 8.05
C TRP A 63 19.46 6.22 7.32
N LYS A 64 20.57 6.55 6.71
CA LYS A 64 20.70 7.71 5.84
C LYS A 64 20.77 7.24 4.41
N LEU A 65 19.95 7.83 3.56
CA LEU A 65 20.02 7.67 2.11
C LEU A 65 20.72 8.89 1.53
N ASN A 66 21.84 8.67 0.88
CA ASN A 66 22.44 9.64 -0.02
C ASN A 66 22.26 9.13 -1.45
N ASN A 67 21.53 9.86 -2.30
CA ASN A 67 21.24 9.51 -3.69
C ASN A 67 20.62 8.11 -3.89
N GLY A 68 19.77 7.67 -2.96
CA GLY A 68 19.15 6.35 -3.00
C GLY A 68 20.08 5.21 -2.58
N ARG A 69 21.24 5.53 -2.03
CA ARG A 69 22.18 4.57 -1.46
C ARG A 69 22.37 4.84 0.04
N PRO A 70 22.66 3.82 0.85
CA PRO A 70 23.02 4.05 2.25
C PRO A 70 24.21 5.05 2.34
N GLU A 71 24.05 6.12 3.13
CA GLU A 71 25.18 6.97 3.48
C GLU A 71 26.16 6.12 4.30
N ASP A 72 27.42 6.15 3.89
CA ASP A 72 28.53 5.52 4.55
C ASP A 72 28.54 3.98 4.53
N LYS A 73 28.82 3.44 3.34
CA LYS A 73 29.13 2.01 3.16
C LYS A 73 30.25 1.49 4.07
N ARG A 74 31.11 2.36 4.62
CA ARG A 74 32.27 1.96 5.43
C ARG A 74 31.90 1.64 6.87
N ASN A 75 30.92 2.36 7.42
CA ASN A 75 30.45 2.15 8.79
C ASN A 75 29.13 1.38 8.86
N VAL A 76 28.25 1.57 7.87
CA VAL A 76 26.98 0.87 7.77
C VAL A 76 27.16 -0.55 7.24
N GLY A 77 28.20 -0.82 6.41
CA GLY A 77 28.43 -2.15 5.86
C GLY A 77 28.81 -3.21 6.88
N LYS A 78 29.54 -2.85 7.93
CA LYS A 78 29.90 -3.79 9.02
C LYS A 78 28.81 -3.93 10.08
N ASN A 79 28.03 -2.86 10.32
CA ASN A 79 26.95 -2.86 11.30
C ASN A 79 25.57 -3.09 10.67
N TRP A 80 25.46 -2.94 9.34
CA TRP A 80 24.20 -3.09 8.61
C TRP A 80 23.68 -4.53 8.66
N ASP A 81 24.53 -5.52 8.41
CA ASP A 81 24.14 -6.93 8.49
C ASP A 81 23.76 -7.33 9.91
N PHE A 82 24.38 -6.71 10.90
CA PHE A 82 24.04 -6.89 12.31
C PHE A 82 22.75 -6.17 12.70
N LEU A 83 22.53 -4.95 12.21
CA LEU A 83 21.33 -4.16 12.48
C LEU A 83 20.12 -4.57 11.61
N SER A 84 20.35 -5.18 10.45
CA SER A 84 19.27 -5.61 9.54
C SER A 84 18.54 -6.85 10.04
N VAL A 85 19.20 -7.69 10.82
CA VAL A 85 18.66 -8.92 11.37
C VAL A 85 19.07 -9.04 12.82
N LEU A 86 18.14 -8.81 13.75
CA LEU A 86 18.36 -9.20 15.13
C LEU A 86 18.40 -10.73 15.21
N PRO A 87 19.39 -11.33 15.90
CA PRO A 87 19.47 -12.78 16.06
C PRO A 87 18.33 -13.36 16.91
N LEU A 88 17.36 -12.56 17.27
CA LEU A 88 16.25 -12.87 18.14
C LEU A 88 15.05 -13.39 17.34
N ASN A 89 14.42 -14.42 17.87
CA ASN A 89 13.13 -14.88 17.39
C ASN A 89 12.05 -13.94 17.92
N GLY A 90 11.24 -13.42 16.99
CA GLY A 90 10.14 -12.54 17.34
C GLY A 90 8.90 -13.32 17.77
N TYR A 91 8.04 -12.67 18.52
CA TYR A 91 6.73 -13.17 18.92
C TYR A 91 5.72 -12.03 19.01
N ILE A 92 4.45 -12.36 19.19
CA ILE A 92 3.37 -11.40 19.34
C ILE A 92 2.90 -11.45 20.80
N PRO A 93 3.05 -10.38 21.59
CA PRO A 93 2.60 -10.38 22.97
C PRO A 93 1.08 -10.61 23.07
N GLY A 94 0.67 -11.47 24.01
CA GLY A 94 -0.73 -11.72 24.31
C GLY A 94 -1.50 -10.44 24.66
N SER A 95 -0.83 -9.49 25.33
CA SER A 95 -1.37 -8.17 25.62
C SER A 95 -1.74 -7.38 24.37
N SER A 96 -0.99 -7.52 23.27
CA SER A 96 -1.30 -6.91 21.98
C SER A 96 -2.56 -7.51 21.36
N ILE A 97 -2.72 -8.83 21.45
CA ILE A 97 -3.92 -9.53 20.97
C ILE A 97 -5.14 -9.13 21.79
N ARG A 98 -5.00 -9.10 23.14
CA ARG A 98 -6.07 -8.63 24.03
C ARG A 98 -6.50 -7.19 23.71
N GLY A 99 -5.52 -6.30 23.51
CA GLY A 99 -5.78 -4.90 23.13
C GLY A 99 -6.52 -4.77 21.81
N LEU A 100 -6.18 -5.62 20.83
CA LEU A 100 -6.87 -5.69 19.55
C LEU A 100 -8.33 -6.13 19.70
N VAL A 101 -8.59 -7.20 20.45
CA VAL A 101 -9.95 -7.70 20.72
C VAL A 101 -10.79 -6.65 21.44
N ARG A 102 -10.22 -5.97 22.44
CA ARG A 102 -10.90 -4.87 23.13
C ARG A 102 -11.24 -3.70 22.18
N THR A 103 -10.34 -3.36 21.28
CA THR A 103 -10.57 -2.31 20.28
C THR A 103 -11.67 -2.70 19.29
N TRP A 104 -11.68 -3.96 18.87
CA TRP A 104 -12.70 -4.51 18.00
C TRP A 104 -14.10 -4.51 18.67
N ALA A 105 -14.18 -4.97 19.92
CA ALA A 105 -15.41 -5.05 20.69
C ALA A 105 -15.97 -3.65 21.05
N LYS A 106 -15.12 -2.68 21.39
CA LYS A 106 -15.54 -1.30 21.69
C LYS A 106 -16.31 -0.62 20.56
N GLN A 107 -16.09 -1.04 19.31
CA GLN A 107 -16.79 -0.50 18.14
C GLN A 107 -18.15 -1.17 17.88
N ARG A 108 -18.56 -2.10 18.75
CA ARG A 108 -19.80 -2.89 18.67
C ARG A 108 -20.59 -2.70 19.94
N PRO A 109 -21.62 -1.83 19.92
CA PRO A 109 -22.41 -1.51 21.12
C PRO A 109 -22.98 -2.74 21.80
N GLU A 110 -23.37 -3.75 21.01
CA GLU A 110 -23.94 -5.01 21.46
C GLU A 110 -22.95 -5.92 22.17
N ILE A 111 -21.66 -5.85 21.84
CA ILE A 111 -20.59 -6.69 22.40
C ILE A 111 -19.87 -5.97 23.57
N LYS A 112 -19.81 -4.65 23.52
CA LYS A 112 -19.04 -3.84 24.46
C LYS A 112 -19.31 -4.13 25.94
N PRO A 113 -20.57 -4.24 26.44
CA PRO A 113 -20.84 -4.54 27.85
C PRO A 113 -20.27 -5.90 28.25
N ARG A 114 -20.50 -6.92 27.42
CA ARG A 114 -20.03 -8.28 27.65
C ARG A 114 -18.49 -8.38 27.65
N MET A 115 -17.85 -7.64 26.74
CA MET A 115 -16.39 -7.54 26.71
C MET A 115 -15.81 -6.94 28.01
N LEU A 116 -16.44 -5.91 28.58
CA LEU A 116 -16.01 -5.31 29.84
C LEU A 116 -16.13 -6.30 31.00
N GLU A 117 -17.23 -7.07 31.03
CA GLU A 117 -17.44 -8.10 32.05
C GLU A 117 -16.38 -9.21 32.01
N ILE A 118 -16.05 -9.72 30.81
CA ILE A 118 -15.17 -10.89 30.69
C ILE A 118 -13.70 -10.49 30.65
N LEU A 119 -13.35 -9.43 29.90
CA LEU A 119 -11.96 -8.99 29.76
C LEU A 119 -11.53 -7.96 30.82
N GLY A 120 -12.44 -7.59 31.69
CA GLY A 120 -12.20 -6.65 32.78
C GLY A 120 -12.17 -5.19 32.32
N PHE A 121 -12.31 -4.30 33.27
CA PHE A 121 -12.24 -2.85 33.03
C PHE A 121 -11.64 -2.14 34.26
N GLN A 122 -11.21 -0.92 34.04
CA GLN A 122 -10.82 -0.01 35.08
C GLN A 122 -11.63 1.28 34.95
N ASP A 123 -12.36 1.61 35.96
CA ASP A 123 -12.90 2.95 36.20
C ASP A 123 -12.07 3.63 37.28
N LYS A 124 -12.21 4.94 37.48
CA LYS A 124 -11.34 5.76 38.32
C LYS A 124 -11.04 5.13 39.69
N GLU A 125 -11.99 4.42 40.27
CA GLU A 125 -11.88 3.83 41.64
C GLU A 125 -12.06 2.30 41.65
N ASN A 126 -12.57 1.68 40.56
CA ASN A 126 -12.88 0.26 40.54
C ASN A 126 -12.10 -0.47 39.46
N ILE A 127 -11.43 -1.55 39.86
CA ILE A 127 -10.73 -2.45 38.92
C ILE A 127 -11.46 -3.79 38.93
N THR A 128 -12.00 -4.16 37.77
CA THR A 128 -12.52 -5.51 37.53
C THR A 128 -11.48 -6.31 36.76
N PRO A 129 -10.88 -7.35 37.33
CA PRO A 129 -9.88 -8.16 36.62
C PRO A 129 -10.53 -8.95 35.47
N GLY A 130 -9.76 -9.18 34.41
CA GLY A 130 -10.20 -10.05 33.33
C GLY A 130 -10.23 -11.53 33.78
N LYS A 131 -11.16 -12.30 33.19
CA LYS A 131 -11.37 -13.72 33.45
C LYS A 131 -10.63 -14.63 32.46
N ILE A 132 -10.01 -14.06 31.42
CA ILE A 132 -9.33 -14.78 30.34
C ILE A 132 -7.91 -14.24 30.15
N GLU A 133 -6.97 -15.14 30.09
CA GLU A 133 -5.57 -14.89 29.77
C GLU A 133 -5.33 -15.06 28.27
N PHE A 134 -4.66 -14.09 27.67
CA PHE A 134 -4.19 -14.14 26.29
C PHE A 134 -2.71 -14.51 26.32
N LEU A 135 -2.37 -15.64 25.72
CA LEU A 135 -0.99 -16.12 25.70
C LEU A 135 -0.20 -15.40 24.61
N ASP A 136 1.11 -15.32 24.79
CA ASP A 136 2.01 -14.83 23.73
C ASP A 136 1.94 -15.76 22.53
N ALA A 137 1.78 -15.18 21.33
CA ALA A 137 1.67 -15.95 20.09
C ALA A 137 3.03 -16.08 19.41
N TRP A 138 3.43 -17.31 19.18
CA TRP A 138 4.74 -17.67 18.64
C TRP A 138 4.62 -18.21 17.21
N PRO A 139 5.56 -17.83 16.31
CA PRO A 139 5.67 -18.48 15.03
C PRO A 139 5.93 -20.00 15.18
N GLU A 140 5.33 -20.81 14.31
CA GLU A 140 5.58 -22.28 14.27
C GLU A 140 7.04 -22.59 13.94
N ILE A 141 7.65 -21.76 13.09
CA ILE A 141 9.06 -21.81 12.78
C ILE A 141 9.72 -20.56 13.36
N ALA A 142 10.87 -20.73 13.99
CA ALA A 142 11.65 -19.64 14.54
C ALA A 142 11.84 -18.53 13.49
N THR A 143 11.20 -17.39 13.74
CA THR A 143 11.17 -16.26 12.81
C THR A 143 11.86 -15.06 13.43
N LYS A 144 12.89 -14.56 12.75
CA LYS A 144 13.70 -13.44 13.25
C LYS A 144 12.99 -12.10 13.10
N LEU A 145 13.37 -11.18 13.96
CA LEU A 145 13.10 -9.75 13.77
C LEU A 145 14.04 -9.20 12.70
N THR A 146 13.48 -8.56 11.69
CA THR A 146 14.22 -8.01 10.55
C THR A 146 13.92 -6.53 10.37
N LEU A 147 14.88 -5.79 9.83
CA LEU A 147 14.73 -4.38 9.53
C LEU A 147 13.74 -4.16 8.38
N ASP A 148 12.90 -3.15 8.52
CA ASP A 148 12.13 -2.59 7.42
C ASP A 148 12.13 -1.06 7.47
N ILE A 149 11.77 -0.44 6.34
CA ILE A 149 11.72 1.02 6.21
C ILE A 149 10.39 1.48 5.64
N VAL A 150 9.99 2.67 6.05
CA VAL A 150 8.89 3.41 5.42
C VAL A 150 9.40 4.78 5.01
N ASN A 151 9.18 5.13 3.76
CA ASN A 151 9.52 6.42 3.23
C ASN A 151 8.26 7.13 2.71
N PRO A 152 7.69 8.09 3.46
CA PRO A 152 6.55 8.87 3.00
C PRO A 152 7.02 9.87 1.93
N GLN A 153 6.79 9.54 0.66
CA GLN A 153 7.27 10.31 -0.50
C GLN A 153 6.30 11.43 -0.93
N GLU A 154 5.19 11.62 -0.24
CA GLU A 154 4.15 12.57 -0.68
C GLU A 154 4.64 14.02 -0.74
N HIS A 155 5.49 14.46 0.19
CA HIS A 155 6.07 15.80 0.15
C HIS A 155 6.96 16.00 -1.08
N PHE A 156 7.74 14.99 -1.42
CA PHE A 156 8.60 15.02 -2.61
C PHE A 156 7.81 14.88 -3.91
N GLN A 157 6.79 14.02 -3.93
CA GLN A 157 6.06 13.73 -5.16
C GLN A 157 4.90 14.68 -5.42
N VAL A 158 4.15 15.07 -4.40
CA VAL A 158 2.95 15.90 -4.54
C VAL A 158 3.29 17.37 -4.37
N TYR A 159 4.04 17.72 -3.33
CA TYR A 159 4.39 19.11 -3.04
C TYR A 159 5.70 19.58 -3.68
N HIS A 160 6.48 18.68 -4.28
CA HIS A 160 7.80 18.97 -4.85
C HIS A 160 8.76 19.66 -3.87
N GLN A 161 8.64 19.29 -2.60
CA GLN A 161 9.50 19.73 -1.51
C GLN A 161 10.65 18.73 -1.28
N ARG A 162 11.38 18.93 -0.18
CA ARG A 162 12.49 18.05 0.19
C ARG A 162 12.04 16.61 0.35
N GLN A 163 12.89 15.68 -0.08
CA GLN A 163 12.67 14.25 0.11
C GLN A 163 12.59 13.91 1.59
N SER A 164 11.58 13.13 1.99
CA SER A 164 11.45 12.64 3.36
C SER A 164 12.55 11.64 3.67
N LYS A 165 13.07 11.68 4.90
CA LYS A 165 13.98 10.65 5.40
C LYS A 165 13.20 9.36 5.65
N PRO A 166 13.76 8.18 5.28
CA PRO A 166 13.15 6.91 5.63
C PRO A 166 13.09 6.73 7.15
N LEU A 167 11.99 6.15 7.63
CA LEU A 167 11.86 5.69 9.00
C LEU A 167 12.12 4.18 9.02
N SER A 168 13.07 3.75 9.83
CA SER A 168 13.40 2.34 10.02
C SER A 168 12.78 1.78 11.30
N PHE A 169 12.42 0.50 11.28
CA PHE A 169 11.89 -0.23 12.43
C PHE A 169 12.02 -1.74 12.22
N TYR A 170 11.96 -2.48 13.32
CA TYR A 170 11.96 -3.94 13.23
C TYR A 170 10.57 -4.51 12.96
N THR A 171 10.53 -5.61 12.23
CA THR A 171 9.33 -6.40 11.95
C THR A 171 9.59 -7.88 12.17
N LEU A 172 8.57 -8.61 12.56
CA LEU A 172 8.58 -10.06 12.54
C LEU A 172 8.59 -10.53 11.09
N GLY A 173 9.61 -11.29 10.72
CA GLY A 173 9.82 -11.81 9.37
C GLY A 173 10.35 -10.77 8.38
N ASN A 174 10.84 -11.27 7.24
CA ASN A 174 11.44 -10.48 6.16
C ASN A 174 10.51 -10.22 4.97
N GLY A 175 9.28 -10.78 5.01
CA GLY A 175 8.28 -10.60 3.95
C GLY A 175 8.40 -11.54 2.74
N GLU A 176 9.38 -12.45 2.73
CA GLU A 176 9.54 -13.43 1.65
C GLU A 176 8.51 -14.55 1.72
N LYS A 177 8.20 -15.00 2.94
CA LYS A 177 7.27 -16.10 3.20
C LYS A 177 6.21 -15.68 4.22
N PRO A 178 4.98 -16.20 4.10
CA PRO A 178 3.97 -16.09 5.15
C PRO A 178 4.48 -16.69 6.46
N ILE A 179 3.97 -16.19 7.58
CA ILE A 179 4.39 -16.60 8.92
C ILE A 179 3.17 -17.24 9.61
N ASN A 180 3.26 -18.51 9.92
CA ASN A 180 2.27 -19.17 10.75
C ASN A 180 2.56 -18.90 12.22
N VAL A 181 1.55 -18.43 12.95
CA VAL A 181 1.62 -18.13 14.39
C VAL A 181 0.53 -18.86 15.13
N THR A 182 0.88 -19.48 16.25
CA THR A 182 -0.10 -20.10 17.14
C THR A 182 -0.58 -19.07 18.14
N VAL A 183 -1.87 -18.79 18.10
CA VAL A 183 -2.58 -17.92 19.05
C VAL A 183 -3.38 -18.79 19.99
N ALA A 184 -3.33 -18.49 21.29
CA ALA A 184 -4.08 -19.22 22.29
C ALA A 184 -4.63 -18.28 23.39
N ILE A 185 -5.77 -18.68 23.96
CA ILE A 185 -6.35 -18.08 25.15
C ILE A 185 -6.66 -19.14 26.18
N ARG A 186 -6.69 -18.74 27.44
CA ARG A 186 -7.00 -19.63 28.56
C ARG A 186 -7.95 -18.95 29.53
N GLY A 187 -9.05 -19.59 29.86
CA GLY A 187 -9.96 -19.15 30.92
C GLY A 187 -9.40 -19.41 32.31
N ILE A 188 -9.68 -18.51 33.26
CA ILE A 188 -9.33 -18.71 34.69
C ILE A 188 -10.38 -19.65 35.31
N PRO A 189 -9.97 -20.84 35.77
CA PRO A 189 -10.88 -21.84 36.33
C PRO A 189 -11.73 -21.30 37.48
N GLY A 190 -13.02 -21.59 37.46
CA GLY A 190 -13.98 -21.11 38.45
C GLY A 190 -14.41 -19.65 38.32
N LYS A 191 -13.85 -18.88 37.37
CA LYS A 191 -14.23 -17.49 37.09
C LYS A 191 -14.92 -17.30 35.72
N VAL A 192 -14.79 -18.28 34.85
CA VAL A 192 -15.32 -18.23 33.48
C VAL A 192 -15.85 -19.59 33.07
N THR A 193 -16.88 -19.62 32.25
CA THR A 193 -17.48 -20.83 31.67
C THR A 193 -16.85 -21.15 30.33
N GLU A 194 -17.02 -22.39 29.85
CA GLU A 194 -16.63 -22.80 28.50
C GLU A 194 -17.26 -21.91 27.42
N THR A 195 -18.55 -21.59 27.58
CA THR A 195 -19.29 -20.73 26.64
C THR A 195 -18.68 -19.32 26.55
N GLU A 196 -18.25 -18.76 27.67
CA GLU A 196 -17.58 -17.44 27.68
C GLU A 196 -16.22 -17.48 27.01
N VAL A 197 -15.48 -18.57 27.14
CA VAL A 197 -14.20 -18.76 26.45
C VAL A 197 -14.41 -18.91 24.94
N GLU A 198 -15.44 -19.65 24.52
CA GLU A 198 -15.79 -19.76 23.10
C GLU A 198 -16.20 -18.41 22.49
N GLU A 199 -17.03 -17.65 23.21
CA GLU A 199 -17.44 -16.31 22.82
C GLU A 199 -16.22 -15.38 22.60
N VAL A 200 -15.28 -15.36 23.56
CA VAL A 200 -14.05 -14.56 23.41
C VAL A 200 -13.15 -15.10 22.29
N TRP A 201 -13.14 -16.40 22.08
CA TRP A 201 -12.39 -17.02 20.99
C TRP A 201 -12.92 -16.57 19.62
N GLU A 202 -14.23 -16.48 19.44
CA GLU A 202 -14.83 -15.91 18.25
C GLU A 202 -14.41 -14.44 18.06
N TRP A 203 -14.39 -13.64 19.14
CA TRP A 203 -13.90 -12.25 19.07
C TRP A 203 -12.43 -12.16 18.64
N VAL A 204 -11.59 -13.08 19.14
CA VAL A 204 -10.17 -13.18 18.74
C VAL A 204 -10.07 -13.43 17.23
N GLN A 205 -10.78 -14.43 16.73
CA GLN A 205 -10.77 -14.78 15.31
C GLN A 205 -11.22 -13.61 14.43
N GLN A 206 -12.31 -12.96 14.83
CA GLN A 206 -12.86 -11.82 14.12
C GLN A 206 -11.93 -10.61 14.16
N ALA A 207 -11.41 -10.27 15.34
CA ALA A 207 -10.50 -9.14 15.49
C ALA A 207 -9.21 -9.31 14.68
N LEU A 208 -8.59 -10.49 14.73
CA LEU A 208 -7.39 -10.82 13.97
C LEU A 208 -7.63 -10.73 12.46
N SER A 209 -8.75 -11.26 12.00
CA SER A 209 -9.08 -11.29 10.57
C SER A 209 -9.39 -9.91 9.99
N LEU A 210 -10.14 -9.09 10.75
CA LEU A 210 -10.52 -7.75 10.31
C LEU A 210 -9.38 -6.74 10.44
N TYR A 211 -8.61 -6.82 11.52
CA TYR A 211 -7.65 -5.77 11.85
C TYR A 211 -6.20 -6.18 11.64
N GLY A 212 -5.92 -7.49 11.52
CA GLY A 212 -4.57 -8.01 11.56
C GLY A 212 -3.95 -7.85 12.95
N VAL A 213 -2.65 -8.07 13.08
CA VAL A 213 -1.91 -8.04 14.35
C VAL A 213 -0.81 -6.98 14.34
N GLY A 214 -0.60 -6.33 15.47
CA GLY A 214 0.42 -5.30 15.63
C GLY A 214 -0.01 -3.92 15.11
N SER A 215 0.94 -3.12 14.69
CA SER A 215 0.72 -1.77 14.19
C SER A 215 0.90 -1.68 12.68
N ARG A 216 0.47 -0.56 12.06
CA ARG A 216 0.49 -0.31 10.62
C ARG A 216 -0.28 -1.35 9.79
N THR A 217 -1.28 -1.99 10.38
CA THR A 217 -2.09 -3.01 9.70
C THR A 217 -2.83 -2.47 8.47
N ALA A 218 -3.24 -1.20 8.49
CA ALA A 218 -3.78 -0.52 7.31
C ALA A 218 -2.80 -0.41 6.13
N SER A 219 -1.50 -0.65 6.36
CA SER A 219 -0.46 -0.72 5.33
C SER A 219 -0.07 -2.17 5.00
N GLY A 220 -0.83 -3.14 5.47
CA GLY A 220 -0.64 -4.57 5.20
C GLY A 220 0.30 -5.29 6.17
N TYR A 221 0.87 -4.60 7.17
CA TYR A 221 1.65 -5.28 8.22
C TYR A 221 0.71 -6.12 9.09
N GLY A 222 1.13 -7.34 9.40
CA GLY A 222 0.36 -8.23 10.27
C GLY A 222 -1.01 -8.65 9.74
N ALA A 223 -1.25 -8.50 8.45
CA ALA A 223 -2.49 -8.96 7.83
C ALA A 223 -2.62 -10.48 7.93
N ILE A 224 -3.75 -10.96 8.43
CA ILE A 224 -4.04 -12.39 8.64
C ILE A 224 -4.80 -12.96 7.44
N LYS A 225 -4.39 -14.13 6.98
CA LYS A 225 -5.10 -14.86 5.92
C LYS A 225 -6.42 -15.40 6.47
N THR A 226 -7.52 -15.04 5.82
CA THR A 226 -8.87 -15.36 6.27
C THR A 226 -9.33 -16.80 5.97
N ALA A 227 -8.51 -17.62 5.27
CA ALA A 227 -8.89 -18.97 4.86
C ALA A 227 -9.14 -19.96 6.02
N ASN A 228 -8.68 -19.64 7.23
CA ASN A 228 -8.84 -20.48 8.41
C ASN A 228 -10.07 -20.11 9.26
N LEU A 229 -10.89 -19.18 8.80
CA LEU A 229 -12.12 -18.82 9.49
C LEU A 229 -13.28 -19.68 9.00
N SER A 230 -14.00 -20.23 9.93
CA SER A 230 -15.22 -21.02 9.65
C SER A 230 -16.33 -20.22 8.95
N LYS A 231 -16.30 -18.91 9.05
CA LYS A 231 -17.20 -17.99 8.36
C LYS A 231 -16.45 -16.72 7.91
N PRO A 232 -16.50 -16.33 6.63
CA PRO A 232 -15.96 -15.05 6.21
C PRO A 232 -16.79 -13.93 6.85
N ILE A 233 -16.12 -13.00 7.50
CA ILE A 233 -16.80 -11.84 8.09
C ILE A 233 -17.05 -10.83 6.98
N ILE A 234 -18.27 -10.77 6.52
CA ILE A 234 -18.75 -9.74 5.60
C ILE A 234 -19.42 -8.67 6.44
N ASP A 235 -18.76 -7.52 6.59
CA ASP A 235 -19.39 -6.33 7.13
C ASP A 235 -20.03 -5.56 5.96
N PRO A 236 -21.37 -5.51 5.84
CA PRO A 236 -22.05 -4.82 4.75
C PRO A 236 -21.74 -3.31 4.72
N ASN A 237 -21.34 -2.73 5.85
CA ASN A 237 -20.94 -1.34 5.97
C ASN A 237 -19.47 -1.11 5.57
N TYR A 238 -18.70 -2.19 5.37
CA TYR A 238 -17.29 -2.17 5.03
C TYR A 238 -16.98 -3.08 3.83
N PRO A 239 -17.47 -2.72 2.64
CA PRO A 239 -17.27 -3.53 1.45
C PRO A 239 -15.78 -3.68 1.13
N VAL A 240 -15.43 -4.83 0.59
CA VAL A 240 -14.09 -5.18 0.12
C VAL A 240 -14.15 -5.41 -1.38
N LYS A 241 -13.24 -4.78 -2.13
CA LYS A 241 -13.04 -5.10 -3.55
C LYS A 241 -11.66 -5.66 -3.76
N GLN A 242 -11.62 -6.80 -4.41
CA GLN A 242 -10.39 -7.45 -4.84
C GLN A 242 -10.13 -7.12 -6.30
N PHE A 243 -8.88 -6.78 -6.58
CA PHE A 243 -8.33 -6.61 -7.92
C PHE A 243 -7.22 -7.61 -8.13
N ASP A 244 -7.13 -8.17 -9.32
CA ASP A 244 -5.95 -8.90 -9.75
C ASP A 244 -4.99 -7.87 -10.37
N PHE A 245 -3.72 -7.91 -9.99
CA PHE A 245 -2.73 -6.99 -10.51
C PHE A 245 -1.59 -7.70 -11.23
N ILE A 246 -1.09 -7.07 -12.27
CA ILE A 246 0.19 -7.35 -12.90
C ILE A 246 0.99 -6.05 -12.86
N LEU A 247 2.19 -6.10 -12.28
CA LEU A 247 3.09 -4.97 -12.21
C LEU A 247 4.47 -5.37 -12.73
N TYR A 248 4.95 -4.64 -13.74
CA TYR A 248 6.34 -4.69 -14.18
C TYR A 248 7.02 -3.39 -13.81
N SER A 249 8.15 -3.44 -13.14
CA SER A 249 8.83 -2.26 -12.63
C SER A 249 10.28 -2.53 -12.30
N GLN A 250 11.07 -1.49 -12.18
CA GLN A 250 12.43 -1.56 -11.64
C GLN A 250 12.46 -1.86 -10.13
N GLY A 251 11.32 -2.17 -9.54
CA GLY A 251 11.16 -2.45 -8.13
C GLY A 251 10.92 -1.23 -7.27
N CYS A 252 10.74 -1.52 -6.01
CA CYS A 252 10.58 -0.53 -4.96
C CYS A 252 11.64 -0.83 -3.91
N TYR A 253 12.39 0.18 -3.46
CA TYR A 253 13.40 -0.06 -2.44
C TYR A 253 12.75 -0.41 -1.09
N GLY A 254 13.26 -1.50 -0.50
CA GLY A 254 13.04 -1.88 0.87
C GLY A 254 14.20 -1.48 1.76
N ALA A 255 14.35 -2.19 2.88
CA ALA A 255 15.48 -2.04 3.77
C ALA A 255 16.80 -2.45 3.10
N ASP A 256 16.76 -3.46 2.23
CA ASP A 256 17.87 -3.82 1.36
C ASP A 256 17.75 -3.09 0.02
N PRO A 257 18.67 -2.17 -0.29
CA PRO A 257 18.67 -1.44 -1.57
C PRO A 257 19.03 -2.32 -2.77
N ASN A 258 19.60 -3.50 -2.54
CA ASN A 258 19.99 -4.45 -3.59
C ASN A 258 18.86 -5.46 -3.90
N SER A 259 17.88 -5.58 -3.01
CA SER A 259 16.74 -6.48 -3.16
C SER A 259 15.46 -5.66 -3.29
N PRO A 260 15.02 -5.36 -4.51
CA PRO A 260 13.76 -4.67 -4.72
C PRO A 260 12.61 -5.56 -4.27
N ASP A 261 11.69 -4.97 -3.55
CA ASP A 261 10.53 -5.66 -3.00
C ASP A 261 9.25 -4.86 -3.30
N LEU A 262 8.19 -5.56 -3.67
CA LEU A 262 6.86 -4.98 -3.74
C LEU A 262 6.15 -5.24 -2.41
N ARG A 263 5.82 -4.18 -1.70
CA ARG A 263 5.24 -4.23 -0.36
C ARG A 263 3.84 -3.59 -0.34
N PRO A 264 2.94 -4.04 0.53
CA PRO A 264 1.62 -3.42 0.69
C PRO A 264 1.71 -1.91 0.97
N ALA A 265 2.77 -1.46 1.66
CA ALA A 265 3.01 -0.05 1.95
C ALA A 265 3.18 0.81 0.69
N HIS A 266 3.69 0.25 -0.41
CA HIS A 266 3.81 0.97 -1.69
C HIS A 266 2.43 1.26 -2.30
N TRP A 267 1.53 0.29 -2.26
CA TRP A 267 0.14 0.46 -2.71
C TRP A 267 -0.59 1.50 -1.87
N ARG A 268 -0.38 1.47 -0.56
CA ARG A 268 -0.97 2.46 0.33
C ARG A 268 -0.41 3.86 0.05
N GLY A 269 0.90 4.01 -0.09
CA GLY A 269 1.53 5.28 -0.43
C GLY A 269 1.06 5.82 -1.79
N TRP A 270 0.93 4.93 -2.78
CA TRP A 270 0.37 5.25 -4.09
C TRP A 270 -1.06 5.78 -3.97
N LEU A 271 -1.98 5.05 -3.34
CA LEU A 271 -3.36 5.48 -3.20
C LEU A 271 -3.48 6.76 -2.34
N ARG A 272 -2.74 6.85 -1.24
CA ARG A 272 -2.69 8.03 -0.38
C ARG A 272 -2.25 9.28 -1.16
N SER A 273 -1.23 9.16 -2.00
CA SER A 273 -0.73 10.28 -2.80
C SER A 273 -1.71 10.71 -3.89
N TRP A 274 -2.47 9.76 -4.47
CA TRP A 274 -3.52 10.09 -5.42
C TRP A 274 -4.72 10.75 -4.74
N VAL A 275 -5.17 10.23 -3.61
CA VAL A 275 -6.25 10.85 -2.81
C VAL A 275 -5.87 12.28 -2.41
N LEU A 276 -4.63 12.51 -2.01
CA LEU A 276 -4.15 13.87 -1.69
C LEU A 276 -4.26 14.82 -2.89
N ARG A 277 -3.83 14.39 -4.10
CA ARG A 277 -3.94 15.21 -5.32
C ARG A 277 -5.37 15.62 -5.62
N PHE A 278 -6.31 14.71 -5.44
CA PHE A 278 -7.73 14.96 -5.64
C PHE A 278 -8.29 15.92 -4.59
N LEU A 279 -8.01 15.67 -3.30
CA LEU A 279 -8.50 16.51 -2.20
C LEU A 279 -7.97 17.94 -2.32
N LEU A 280 -6.72 18.15 -2.74
CA LEU A 280 -6.15 19.47 -2.99
C LEU A 280 -6.89 20.27 -4.08
N GLY A 281 -7.62 19.62 -4.97
CA GLY A 281 -8.47 20.26 -5.98
C GLY A 281 -9.78 20.81 -5.44
N VAL A 282 -10.20 20.38 -4.25
CA VAL A 282 -11.52 20.70 -3.68
C VAL A 282 -11.46 21.07 -2.20
N MET A 283 -10.26 21.25 -1.64
CA MET A 283 -10.04 21.63 -0.24
C MET A 283 -8.76 22.48 -0.12
N SER A 284 -8.67 23.29 0.93
CA SER A 284 -7.40 23.89 1.33
C SER A 284 -6.38 22.80 1.69
N GLN A 285 -5.09 23.12 1.66
CA GLN A 285 -4.03 22.17 2.04
C GLN A 285 -4.24 21.59 3.44
N GLN A 286 -4.61 22.43 4.40
CA GLN A 286 -4.87 22.00 5.78
C GLN A 286 -6.04 21.02 5.87
N ASN A 287 -7.15 21.33 5.20
CA ASN A 287 -8.32 20.46 5.16
C ASN A 287 -8.05 19.15 4.41
N ALA A 288 -7.31 19.21 3.30
CA ALA A 288 -6.90 18.02 2.55
C ALA A 288 -6.04 17.08 3.41
N GLN A 289 -5.08 17.62 4.18
CA GLN A 289 -4.26 16.85 5.11
C GLN A 289 -5.08 16.26 6.26
N LYS A 290 -6.00 17.02 6.84
CA LYS A 290 -6.92 16.53 7.88
C LYS A 290 -7.77 15.38 7.37
N THR A 291 -8.39 15.54 6.21
CA THR A 291 -9.23 14.51 5.56
C THR A 291 -8.40 13.29 5.17
N LEU A 292 -7.20 13.50 4.64
CA LEU A 292 -6.27 12.41 4.34
C LEU A 292 -5.88 11.62 5.61
N GLY A 293 -5.73 12.31 6.74
CA GLY A 293 -5.51 11.69 8.05
C GLY A 293 -6.69 10.82 8.52
N GLU A 294 -7.92 11.26 8.27
CA GLU A 294 -9.12 10.48 8.56
C GLU A 294 -9.22 9.23 7.68
N LEU A 295 -8.86 9.35 6.41
CA LEU A 295 -8.90 8.22 5.47
C LEU A 295 -7.78 7.20 5.73
N PHE A 296 -6.55 7.66 5.92
CA PHE A 296 -5.38 6.79 6.00
C PHE A 296 -4.71 6.74 7.38
N GLY A 297 -5.19 7.49 8.35
CA GLY A 297 -4.59 7.61 9.67
C GLY A 297 -3.45 8.62 9.73
N THR A 298 -3.23 9.14 10.93
CA THR A 298 -2.12 10.04 11.25
C THR A 298 -1.56 9.72 12.63
N LEU A 299 -0.26 9.96 12.82
CA LEU A 299 0.41 9.80 14.11
C LEU A 299 0.23 11.03 14.99
N ASP A 300 0.06 12.19 14.39
CA ASP A 300 -0.21 13.46 15.07
C ASP A 300 -1.41 14.14 14.41
N ALA A 301 -2.46 14.33 15.17
CA ALA A 301 -3.68 15.01 14.72
C ALA A 301 -3.69 16.50 15.09
N GLY A 302 -2.55 17.03 15.58
CA GLY A 302 -2.47 18.38 16.12
C GLY A 302 -2.90 18.50 17.59
N ASP A 303 -3.44 17.43 18.16
CA ASP A 303 -3.84 17.28 19.57
C ASP A 303 -2.98 16.23 20.30
N GLY A 304 -1.85 15.85 19.73
CA GLY A 304 -0.98 14.80 20.26
C GLY A 304 -1.55 13.38 20.19
N LYS A 305 -2.71 13.19 19.56
CA LYS A 305 -3.38 11.89 19.45
C LYS A 305 -3.24 11.29 18.06
N SER A 306 -2.88 10.03 17.99
CA SER A 306 -2.92 9.27 16.74
C SER A 306 -4.38 8.96 16.36
N ARG A 307 -4.70 9.10 15.09
CA ARG A 307 -6.01 8.71 14.53
C ARG A 307 -5.84 7.54 13.56
N LYS A 308 -6.72 6.55 13.71
CA LYS A 308 -6.77 5.40 12.81
C LYS A 308 -7.52 5.77 11.54
N GLY A 309 -6.95 5.42 10.38
CA GLY A 309 -7.61 5.60 9.09
C GLY A 309 -8.70 4.54 8.85
N CYS A 310 -9.67 4.89 8.01
CA CYS A 310 -10.75 3.99 7.63
C CYS A 310 -10.49 3.23 6.33
N VAL A 311 -9.54 3.65 5.49
CA VAL A 311 -9.17 2.95 4.25
C VAL A 311 -8.09 1.91 4.56
N ARG A 312 -8.33 0.68 4.12
CA ARG A 312 -7.41 -0.45 4.29
C ARG A 312 -7.01 -1.01 2.95
N LEU A 313 -5.76 -1.42 2.86
CA LEU A 313 -5.22 -2.13 1.72
C LEU A 313 -4.53 -3.40 2.21
N GLU A 314 -4.79 -4.48 1.49
CA GLU A 314 -4.14 -5.76 1.68
C GLU A 314 -3.60 -6.22 0.32
N MET A 315 -2.37 -6.68 0.28
CA MET A 315 -1.76 -7.25 -0.91
C MET A 315 -1.43 -8.72 -0.65
N ILE A 316 -1.90 -9.56 -1.55
CA ILE A 316 -1.53 -10.98 -1.59
C ILE A 316 -0.65 -11.18 -2.80
N LYS A 317 0.62 -11.49 -2.57
CA LYS A 317 1.58 -11.80 -3.62
C LYS A 317 1.45 -13.27 -3.98
N GLU A 318 1.08 -13.58 -5.22
CA GLU A 318 0.96 -14.96 -5.69
C GLU A 318 2.26 -15.45 -6.31
N LYS A 319 2.85 -14.64 -7.17
CA LYS A 319 4.07 -14.99 -7.89
C LYS A 319 4.97 -13.78 -8.04
N THR A 320 6.22 -13.95 -7.66
CA THR A 320 7.30 -13.06 -8.07
C THR A 320 8.02 -13.75 -9.20
N TRP A 321 8.09 -13.09 -10.33
CA TRP A 321 8.88 -13.57 -11.45
C TRP A 321 10.21 -12.82 -11.44
N GLY A 322 11.29 -13.57 -11.71
CA GLY A 322 12.64 -13.12 -11.42
C GLY A 322 13.15 -11.92 -12.19
N GLU A 323 14.40 -11.71 -12.05
CA GLU A 323 15.20 -10.73 -12.75
C GLU A 323 15.09 -10.91 -14.26
N VAL A 324 14.60 -9.89 -14.93
CA VAL A 324 14.30 -9.98 -16.37
C VAL A 324 15.52 -9.72 -17.22
N SER A 325 16.55 -9.14 -16.68
CA SER A 325 17.78 -8.90 -17.44
C SER A 325 19.01 -8.94 -16.56
N GLY A 326 20.08 -9.60 -17.03
CA GLY A 326 21.43 -9.46 -16.48
C GLY A 326 22.03 -8.07 -16.72
N ASN A 327 21.29 -7.16 -17.38
CA ASN A 327 21.70 -5.80 -17.68
C ASN A 327 21.05 -4.80 -16.70
N GLN A 328 21.77 -3.78 -16.31
CA GLN A 328 21.24 -2.67 -15.52
C GLN A 328 20.40 -1.73 -16.38
N PRO A 329 19.23 -1.26 -15.90
CA PRO A 329 18.57 -1.57 -14.62
C PRO A 329 17.78 -2.88 -14.68
N ARG A 330 17.70 -3.57 -13.55
CA ARG A 330 16.91 -4.80 -13.39
C ARG A 330 15.42 -4.50 -13.35
N PHE A 331 14.63 -5.38 -13.95
CA PHE A 331 13.17 -5.33 -13.94
C PHE A 331 12.58 -6.57 -13.29
N TYR A 332 11.45 -6.38 -12.64
CA TYR A 332 10.75 -7.43 -11.90
C TYR A 332 9.28 -7.45 -12.28
N THR A 333 8.71 -8.62 -12.24
CA THR A 333 7.28 -8.83 -12.42
C THR A 333 6.67 -9.33 -11.13
N TRP A 334 5.58 -8.71 -10.73
CA TRP A 334 4.75 -9.17 -9.63
C TRP A 334 3.33 -9.40 -10.12
N LYS A 335 2.76 -10.52 -9.69
CA LYS A 335 1.35 -10.84 -9.86
C LYS A 335 0.74 -11.13 -8.50
N GLY A 336 -0.54 -10.81 -8.33
CA GLY A 336 -1.24 -11.08 -7.09
C GLY A 336 -2.56 -10.32 -6.99
N HIS A 337 -3.07 -10.25 -5.79
CA HIS A 337 -4.32 -9.58 -5.49
C HIS A 337 -4.10 -8.36 -4.61
N LEU A 338 -4.79 -7.27 -4.96
CA LEU A 338 -4.92 -6.07 -4.15
C LEU A 338 -6.35 -5.98 -3.64
N LYS A 339 -6.55 -6.03 -2.32
CA LYS A 339 -7.84 -5.79 -1.71
C LYS A 339 -7.87 -4.39 -1.13
N ILE A 340 -8.94 -3.67 -1.40
CA ILE A 340 -9.20 -2.33 -0.85
C ILE A 340 -10.54 -2.39 -0.13
N SER A 341 -10.59 -1.81 1.06
CA SER A 341 -11.84 -1.69 1.85
C SER A 341 -11.91 -0.35 2.56
N ALA A 342 -13.11 0.16 2.71
CA ALA A 342 -13.43 1.38 3.44
C ALA A 342 -14.94 1.39 3.77
N PRO A 343 -15.46 2.32 4.60
CA PRO A 343 -16.89 2.53 4.78
C PRO A 343 -17.58 2.73 3.43
N LYS A 344 -18.77 2.15 3.26
CA LYS A 344 -19.47 1.95 1.98
C LYS A 344 -19.53 3.19 1.08
N ASP A 345 -19.89 4.35 1.62
CA ASP A 345 -19.99 5.58 0.82
C ASP A 345 -18.63 6.12 0.43
N ILE A 346 -17.68 6.17 1.36
CA ILE A 346 -16.29 6.55 1.10
C ILE A 346 -15.69 5.60 0.08
N PHE A 347 -15.94 4.30 0.22
CA PHE A 347 -15.41 3.29 -0.68
C PHE A 347 -15.88 3.48 -2.12
N ASN A 348 -17.21 3.47 -2.32
CA ASN A 348 -17.81 3.47 -3.65
C ASN A 348 -17.72 4.83 -4.36
N LYS A 349 -17.94 5.92 -3.61
CA LYS A 349 -18.10 7.26 -4.20
C LYS A 349 -16.80 8.07 -4.20
N ILE A 350 -15.82 7.72 -3.34
CA ILE A 350 -14.59 8.50 -3.19
C ILE A 350 -13.35 7.70 -3.59
N VAL A 351 -13.12 6.54 -2.95
CA VAL A 351 -11.87 5.79 -3.15
C VAL A 351 -11.81 5.10 -4.51
N LEU A 352 -12.86 4.36 -4.89
CA LEU A 352 -12.87 3.61 -6.15
C LEU A 352 -12.79 4.49 -7.41
N PRO A 353 -13.46 5.66 -7.48
CA PRO A 353 -13.23 6.61 -8.58
C PRO A 353 -11.77 7.04 -8.71
N ILE A 354 -11.13 7.40 -7.60
CA ILE A 354 -9.72 7.80 -7.59
C ILE A 354 -8.82 6.66 -8.08
N VAL A 355 -9.09 5.42 -7.69
CA VAL A 355 -8.33 4.25 -8.19
C VAL A 355 -8.45 4.15 -9.70
N LYS A 356 -9.64 4.37 -10.30
CA LYS A 356 -9.82 4.36 -11.75
C LYS A 356 -8.95 5.41 -12.44
N PHE A 357 -8.96 6.65 -11.96
CA PHE A 357 -8.09 7.70 -12.49
C PHE A 357 -6.60 7.35 -12.33
N ALA A 358 -6.20 6.91 -11.16
CA ALA A 358 -4.80 6.63 -10.84
C ALA A 358 -4.18 5.55 -11.74
N VAL A 359 -4.94 4.51 -12.10
CA VAL A 359 -4.46 3.45 -12.99
C VAL A 359 -4.42 3.88 -14.45
N MET A 360 -5.18 4.91 -14.82
CA MET A 360 -5.20 5.44 -16.20
C MET A 360 -4.11 6.47 -16.47
N VAL A 361 -3.50 7.06 -15.42
CA VAL A 361 -2.52 8.14 -15.62
C VAL A 361 -1.12 7.80 -15.10
N GLY A 362 -0.90 6.59 -14.57
CA GLY A 362 0.42 6.18 -14.10
C GLY A 362 0.49 4.74 -13.63
N GLY A 363 1.62 4.38 -13.05
CA GLY A 363 1.88 3.06 -12.46
C GLY A 363 2.14 3.12 -10.96
N VAL A 364 2.82 2.10 -10.44
CA VAL A 364 3.25 1.98 -9.04
C VAL A 364 4.74 1.71 -9.00
N GLY A 365 5.43 2.25 -7.99
CA GLY A 365 6.84 2.03 -7.75
C GLY A 365 7.75 3.00 -8.50
N ARG A 366 9.01 2.61 -8.63
CA ARG A 366 10.04 3.46 -9.25
C ARG A 366 9.74 3.65 -10.74
N GLY A 367 9.75 4.91 -11.17
CA GLY A 367 9.47 5.24 -12.58
C GLY A 367 7.99 5.25 -12.97
N TRP A 368 7.07 5.24 -12.00
CA TRP A 368 5.62 5.15 -12.21
C TRP A 368 5.01 6.22 -13.13
N ARG A 369 5.72 7.33 -13.36
CA ARG A 369 5.29 8.40 -14.26
C ARG A 369 5.57 8.13 -15.74
N ARG A 370 6.17 7.02 -16.05
CA ARG A 370 6.47 6.61 -17.45
C ARG A 370 5.93 5.20 -17.67
N PRO A 371 5.39 4.93 -18.85
CA PRO A 371 5.10 3.57 -19.25
C PRO A 371 6.41 2.78 -19.37
N LEU A 372 6.31 1.47 -19.25
CA LEU A 372 7.44 0.60 -19.53
C LEU A 372 7.87 0.78 -21.00
N HIS A 373 9.12 1.13 -21.22
CA HIS A 373 9.67 1.39 -22.55
C HIS A 373 11.13 0.98 -22.63
N ILE A 374 11.53 0.60 -23.82
CA ILE A 374 12.88 0.23 -24.19
C ILE A 374 13.50 1.35 -24.99
N PHE A 375 14.79 1.58 -24.82
CA PHE A 375 15.56 2.53 -25.60
C PHE A 375 17.02 2.09 -25.71
N VAL A 376 17.72 2.56 -26.74
CA VAL A 376 19.15 2.32 -26.93
C VAL A 376 19.98 3.31 -26.13
N MET A 377 20.99 2.83 -25.44
CA MET A 377 21.97 3.68 -24.77
C MET A 377 23.06 4.09 -25.77
N ASN A 378 23.29 5.39 -25.93
CA ASN A 378 24.16 5.97 -26.96
C ASN A 378 25.64 5.51 -26.88
N ASN A 379 26.11 4.98 -25.75
CA ASN A 379 27.55 4.76 -25.54
C ASN A 379 28.03 3.32 -25.86
N ASN A 380 27.15 2.35 -26.06
CA ASN A 380 27.58 0.95 -26.23
C ASN A 380 26.58 0.07 -26.98
N GLY A 381 25.60 0.64 -27.67
CA GLY A 381 24.59 -0.12 -28.42
C GLY A 381 23.67 -1.02 -27.57
N ARG A 382 23.79 -0.97 -26.24
CA ARG A 382 22.96 -1.77 -25.35
C ARG A 382 21.59 -1.15 -25.17
N SER A 383 20.57 -1.98 -25.09
CA SER A 383 19.23 -1.53 -24.73
C SER A 383 19.09 -1.39 -23.21
N ALA A 384 18.25 -0.44 -22.82
CA ALA A 384 17.82 -0.28 -21.42
C ALA A 384 16.32 -0.10 -21.39
N ALA A 385 15.73 -0.42 -20.26
CA ALA A 385 14.32 -0.24 -20.02
C ALA A 385 14.07 0.68 -18.83
N ARG A 386 12.97 1.42 -18.89
CA ARG A 386 12.51 2.30 -17.80
C ARG A 386 10.99 2.31 -17.73
N GLY A 387 10.49 2.87 -16.63
CA GLY A 387 9.06 3.03 -16.43
C GLY A 387 8.41 1.82 -15.76
N THR A 388 7.10 1.77 -15.80
CA THR A 388 6.30 0.70 -15.19
C THR A 388 5.14 0.32 -16.11
N TYR A 389 4.75 -0.93 -16.04
CA TYR A 389 3.46 -1.40 -16.53
C TYR A 389 2.61 -1.83 -15.35
N LEU A 390 1.41 -1.30 -15.26
CA LEU A 390 0.43 -1.67 -14.25
C LEU A 390 -0.88 -2.04 -14.92
N SER A 391 -1.35 -3.25 -14.67
CA SER A 391 -2.71 -3.68 -15.01
C SER A 391 -3.44 -4.03 -13.71
N LEU A 392 -4.62 -3.46 -13.52
CA LEU A 392 -5.59 -3.91 -12.53
C LEU A 392 -6.81 -4.47 -13.26
N THR A 393 -7.19 -5.69 -12.90
CA THR A 393 -8.40 -6.32 -13.43
C THR A 393 -9.34 -6.70 -12.29
N HIS A 394 -10.61 -6.85 -12.61
CA HIS A 394 -11.60 -7.31 -11.66
C HIS A 394 -12.62 -8.22 -12.32
N LYS A 395 -13.22 -9.09 -11.52
CA LYS A 395 -14.29 -9.98 -11.98
C LYS A 395 -15.63 -9.24 -11.95
N ILE A 396 -16.36 -9.28 -13.05
CA ILE A 396 -17.72 -8.76 -13.17
C ILE A 396 -18.61 -9.94 -13.54
N ARG A 397 -19.73 -10.09 -12.84
CA ARG A 397 -20.74 -11.09 -13.22
C ARG A 397 -21.34 -10.69 -14.57
N LYS A 398 -21.42 -11.64 -15.49
CA LYS A 398 -22.12 -11.41 -16.75
C LYS A 398 -23.63 -11.22 -16.49
N PRO A 399 -24.30 -10.32 -17.22
CA PRO A 399 -25.76 -10.24 -17.15
C PRO A 399 -26.35 -11.64 -17.44
N ASP A 400 -27.38 -11.99 -16.69
CA ASP A 400 -28.18 -13.19 -16.86
C ASP A 400 -27.45 -14.54 -16.81
N SER A 401 -26.25 -14.56 -16.25
CA SER A 401 -25.48 -15.81 -16.06
C SER A 401 -24.76 -15.85 -14.70
N ASN A 402 -24.38 -17.03 -14.26
CA ASN A 402 -23.49 -17.21 -13.08
C ASN A 402 -21.99 -17.12 -13.44
N GLU A 403 -21.69 -16.79 -14.67
CA GLU A 403 -20.32 -16.65 -15.13
C GLU A 403 -19.74 -15.27 -14.82
N TYR A 404 -18.43 -15.23 -14.62
CA TYR A 404 -17.68 -14.02 -14.42
C TYR A 404 -16.79 -13.74 -15.62
N GLN A 405 -16.75 -12.48 -16.04
CA GLN A 405 -15.74 -12.01 -16.99
C GLN A 405 -14.72 -11.14 -16.27
N VAL A 406 -13.47 -11.24 -16.69
CA VAL A 406 -12.39 -10.37 -16.22
C VAL A 406 -12.35 -9.12 -17.08
N LYS A 407 -12.39 -7.95 -16.45
CA LYS A 407 -12.28 -6.66 -17.15
C LYS A 407 -11.16 -5.82 -16.54
N LEU A 408 -10.51 -5.02 -17.36
CA LEU A 408 -9.61 -3.97 -16.91
C LEU A 408 -10.38 -2.97 -16.03
N TYR A 409 -9.77 -2.60 -14.92
CA TYR A 409 -10.31 -1.59 -14.04
C TYR A 409 -9.72 -0.23 -14.41
N GLY A 410 -10.52 0.63 -14.98
CA GLY A 410 -10.10 1.92 -15.49
C GLY A 410 -11.30 2.76 -15.96
N ILE A 411 -11.03 3.74 -16.76
CA ILE A 411 -11.99 4.65 -17.39
C ILE A 411 -11.86 4.45 -18.90
N ALA A 412 -12.97 4.44 -19.62
CA ALA A 412 -12.92 4.44 -21.09
C ALA A 412 -12.22 5.71 -21.60
N CYS A 413 -11.54 5.61 -22.73
CA CYS A 413 -10.79 6.73 -23.29
C CYS A 413 -11.72 7.67 -24.07
N ASN A 414 -12.77 8.18 -23.42
CA ASN A 414 -13.64 9.21 -23.98
C ASN A 414 -13.85 10.34 -22.95
N PRO A 415 -13.93 11.61 -23.39
CA PRO A 415 -13.99 12.77 -22.50
C PRO A 415 -15.18 12.78 -21.54
N SER A 416 -16.35 12.29 -21.98
CA SER A 416 -17.58 12.34 -21.19
C SER A 416 -17.49 11.45 -19.95
N ASP A 417 -16.88 10.27 -20.06
CA ASP A 417 -16.73 9.36 -18.92
C ASP A 417 -15.77 9.92 -17.86
N TRP A 418 -14.67 10.58 -18.29
CA TRP A 418 -13.73 11.23 -17.39
C TRP A 418 -14.38 12.38 -16.65
N GLN A 419 -15.10 13.25 -17.37
CA GLN A 419 -15.76 14.40 -16.78
C GLN A 419 -16.87 13.98 -15.80
N LYS A 420 -17.73 13.04 -16.21
CA LYS A 420 -18.81 12.52 -15.37
C LYS A 420 -18.27 11.89 -14.10
N LEU A 421 -17.28 11.00 -14.22
CA LEU A 421 -16.71 10.33 -13.05
C LEU A 421 -16.09 11.33 -12.06
N TYR A 422 -15.45 12.40 -12.56
CA TYR A 422 -14.90 13.44 -11.70
C TYR A 422 -16.01 14.26 -11.02
N GLN A 423 -17.07 14.63 -11.75
CA GLN A 423 -18.20 15.38 -11.19
C GLN A 423 -18.95 14.58 -10.12
N ASP A 424 -19.20 13.29 -10.37
CA ASP A 424 -19.83 12.39 -9.40
C ASP A 424 -18.95 12.27 -8.14
N TRP A 425 -17.65 12.14 -8.31
CA TRP A 425 -16.70 12.13 -7.20
C TRP A 425 -16.70 13.46 -6.41
N GLN A 426 -16.66 14.59 -7.11
CA GLN A 426 -16.65 15.92 -6.52
C GLN A 426 -17.90 16.18 -5.67
N SER A 427 -19.06 15.81 -6.19
CA SER A 427 -20.34 15.90 -5.49
C SER A 427 -20.35 15.03 -4.22
N ALA A 428 -19.79 13.83 -4.29
CA ALA A 428 -19.67 12.95 -3.14
C ALA A 428 -18.76 13.53 -2.05
N VAL A 429 -17.63 14.16 -2.43
CA VAL A 429 -16.72 14.82 -1.48
C VAL A 429 -17.39 16.03 -0.83
N GLN A 430 -18.12 16.83 -1.61
CA GLN A 430 -18.89 17.97 -1.10
C GLN A 430 -19.95 17.54 -0.09
N LEU A 431 -20.65 16.45 -0.36
CA LEU A 431 -21.64 15.90 0.57
C LEU A 431 -20.98 15.35 1.85
N GLN A 432 -19.83 14.66 1.71
CA GLN A 432 -19.17 13.96 2.83
C GLN A 432 -18.44 14.93 3.78
N TRP A 433 -17.89 16.03 3.25
CA TRP A 433 -17.10 17.03 4.00
C TRP A 433 -17.47 18.44 3.58
N SER A 434 -18.76 18.79 3.72
CA SER A 434 -19.30 20.11 3.34
C SER A 434 -18.62 21.26 4.07
N ASP A 435 -18.20 21.05 5.32
CA ASP A 435 -17.49 22.02 6.16
C ASP A 435 -16.05 22.31 5.68
N ARG A 436 -15.47 21.43 4.84
CA ARG A 436 -14.09 21.51 4.34
C ARG A 436 -14.01 21.73 2.83
N TYR A 437 -15.12 21.52 2.16
CA TYR A 437 -15.20 21.66 0.71
C TYR A 437 -15.04 23.13 0.32
N ALA A 438 -14.01 23.39 -0.45
CA ALA A 438 -13.77 24.67 -1.12
C ALA A 438 -12.89 24.37 -2.33
N LEU A 439 -13.14 25.03 -3.45
CA LEU A 439 -12.26 24.91 -4.59
C LEU A 439 -10.86 25.39 -4.18
N GLY A 440 -9.99 24.41 -3.96
CA GLY A 440 -8.64 24.63 -3.46
C GLY A 440 -7.69 24.94 -4.61
N ASN A 441 -6.73 25.80 -4.34
CA ASN A 441 -5.55 25.98 -5.19
C ASN A 441 -4.32 26.01 -4.30
N ASN A 442 -3.46 24.99 -4.44
CA ASN A 442 -2.17 24.97 -3.77
C ASN A 442 -1.07 25.25 -4.80
N PRO A 443 -0.41 26.40 -4.75
CA PRO A 443 0.58 26.80 -5.74
C PRO A 443 1.85 25.92 -5.74
N THR A 444 2.04 25.08 -4.71
CA THR A 444 3.26 24.26 -4.57
C THR A 444 3.01 22.75 -4.70
N ALA A 445 1.84 22.34 -5.19
CA ALA A 445 1.42 20.94 -5.22
C ALA A 445 0.92 20.50 -6.59
N GLU A 446 1.05 19.18 -6.86
CA GLU A 446 0.28 18.54 -7.92
C GLU A 446 -1.18 18.44 -7.49
N VAL A 447 -2.04 19.15 -8.16
CA VAL A 447 -3.47 19.16 -7.92
C VAL A 447 -4.19 18.47 -9.07
N PHE A 448 -5.08 17.53 -8.77
CA PHE A 448 -5.89 16.86 -9.77
C PHE A 448 -7.29 17.49 -9.82
N SER A 449 -7.49 18.38 -10.79
CA SER A 449 -8.78 19.03 -11.03
C SER A 449 -8.89 19.45 -12.51
N PRO A 450 -10.09 19.79 -13.00
CA PRO A 450 -10.28 20.29 -14.37
C PRO A 450 -9.49 21.55 -14.70
N THR A 451 -9.13 22.35 -13.69
CA THR A 451 -8.40 23.61 -13.83
C THR A 451 -6.90 23.48 -13.65
N THR A 452 -6.41 22.33 -13.14
CA THR A 452 -5.01 22.14 -12.76
C THR A 452 -4.36 20.90 -13.37
N CYS A 453 -5.10 20.15 -14.17
CA CYS A 453 -4.58 19.03 -14.96
C CYS A 453 -4.98 19.16 -16.43
N ALA A 454 -4.10 18.72 -17.32
CA ALA A 454 -4.39 18.51 -18.73
C ALA A 454 -4.13 17.03 -19.06
N ILE A 455 -5.15 16.31 -19.51
CA ILE A 455 -5.04 14.88 -19.83
C ILE A 455 -5.45 14.66 -21.27
N TYR A 456 -4.53 14.13 -22.05
CA TYR A 456 -4.70 13.89 -23.47
C TYR A 456 -4.39 12.43 -23.82
N LEU A 457 -5.17 11.90 -24.73
CA LEU A 457 -4.90 10.65 -25.43
C LEU A 457 -4.12 10.98 -26.68
N VAL A 458 -2.96 10.34 -26.83
CA VAL A 458 -2.08 10.54 -27.99
C VAL A 458 -2.09 9.25 -28.81
N PRO A 459 -2.43 9.32 -30.11
CA PRO A 459 -2.80 8.15 -30.88
C PRO A 459 -1.64 7.30 -31.37
N GLU A 460 -0.47 7.67 -31.34
CA GLU A 460 0.58 6.88 -31.99
C GLU A 460 0.90 5.57 -31.26
N PRO A 461 0.88 4.47 -32.00
CA PRO A 461 1.09 3.16 -31.46
C PRO A 461 2.56 2.93 -31.13
N CYS A 462 2.84 2.71 -29.90
CA CYS A 462 4.04 2.03 -29.51
C CYS A 462 3.69 0.57 -29.21
N GLN A 463 4.51 -0.34 -29.62
CA GLN A 463 4.36 -1.72 -29.18
C GLN A 463 4.52 -1.80 -27.67
N GLU A 464 3.58 -2.45 -27.00
CA GLU A 464 3.77 -2.78 -25.60
C GLU A 464 4.91 -3.80 -25.48
N PRO A 465 5.99 -3.54 -24.72
CA PRO A 465 7.08 -4.49 -24.57
C PRO A 465 6.66 -5.86 -24.04
N LEU A 466 5.46 -5.94 -23.45
CA LEU A 466 4.90 -7.14 -22.84
C LEU A 466 4.29 -8.14 -23.83
N ASP A 467 4.05 -7.74 -25.06
CA ASP A 467 3.48 -8.63 -26.09
C ASP A 467 4.49 -9.72 -26.54
N ARG A 468 5.71 -9.64 -26.06
CA ARG A 468 6.72 -10.67 -26.24
C ARG A 468 6.71 -11.61 -25.05
N GLN A 469 6.34 -12.87 -25.27
CA GLN A 469 6.20 -13.92 -24.23
C GLN A 469 7.46 -14.12 -23.38
N ASP A 470 8.63 -13.79 -23.92
CA ASP A 470 9.91 -13.95 -23.27
C ASP A 470 10.52 -12.60 -22.97
N PHE A 471 10.09 -11.77 -22.30
CA PHE A 471 10.71 -10.51 -21.84
C PHE A 471 12.26 -10.43 -22.06
N GLN A 472 12.72 -11.09 -23.11
CA GLN A 472 14.10 -11.02 -23.56
C GLN A 472 14.26 -9.71 -24.30
N TRP A 473 14.76 -8.74 -23.59
CA TRP A 473 15.25 -7.51 -24.17
C TRP A 473 16.27 -7.88 -25.24
N SER A 474 15.88 -7.90 -26.49
CA SER A 474 16.83 -8.17 -27.56
C SER A 474 17.90 -7.09 -27.53
N ILE A 475 19.08 -7.49 -27.10
CA ILE A 475 20.29 -6.65 -27.06
C ILE A 475 20.74 -6.33 -28.50
N THR A 476 20.39 -7.19 -29.45
CA THR A 476 20.91 -7.13 -30.81
C THR A 476 20.09 -6.26 -31.76
N ASN A 477 18.82 -5.98 -31.44
CA ASN A 477 17.97 -5.10 -32.28
C ASN A 477 16.90 -4.42 -31.41
N PRO A 478 17.30 -3.44 -30.57
CA PRO A 478 16.36 -2.78 -29.68
C PRO A 478 15.44 -1.87 -30.48
N THR A 479 14.20 -2.27 -30.66
CA THR A 479 13.15 -1.40 -31.18
C THR A 479 12.80 -0.36 -30.11
N ASP A 480 12.86 0.91 -30.45
CA ASP A 480 12.38 1.97 -29.57
C ASP A 480 10.86 1.85 -29.44
N THR A 481 10.39 1.66 -28.21
CA THR A 481 8.97 1.48 -27.92
C THR A 481 8.31 2.75 -27.37
N ARG A 482 8.91 3.92 -27.57
CA ARG A 482 8.34 5.21 -27.16
C ARG A 482 7.28 5.65 -28.16
N GLY A 483 6.12 6.08 -27.66
CA GLY A 483 5.11 6.77 -28.41
C GLY A 483 5.35 8.28 -28.47
N CYS A 484 4.44 9.02 -29.12
CA CYS A 484 4.57 10.46 -29.32
C CYS A 484 4.64 11.26 -28.03
N GLY A 485 3.84 10.94 -27.02
CA GLY A 485 3.90 11.59 -25.71
C GLY A 485 5.22 11.34 -24.98
N MET A 486 5.76 10.12 -25.11
CA MET A 486 7.08 9.79 -24.58
C MET A 486 8.19 10.50 -25.35
N ASN A 487 8.12 10.60 -26.66
CA ASN A 487 9.09 11.33 -27.47
C ASN A 487 9.10 12.82 -27.10
N LEU A 488 7.91 13.42 -26.93
CA LEU A 488 7.78 14.81 -26.53
C LEU A 488 8.45 15.09 -25.18
N ILE A 489 8.22 14.27 -24.13
CA ILE A 489 8.85 14.51 -22.82
C ILE A 489 10.36 14.22 -22.80
N TYR A 490 10.87 13.46 -23.78
CA TYR A 490 12.31 13.21 -23.94
C TYR A 490 12.99 14.20 -24.89
N ASP A 491 12.24 15.11 -25.51
CA ASP A 491 12.82 16.24 -26.24
C ASP A 491 13.72 17.08 -25.34
N LEU A 492 14.81 17.63 -25.89
CA LEU A 492 15.77 18.43 -25.15
C LEU A 492 15.17 19.67 -24.50
N LYS A 493 14.09 20.20 -25.10
CA LYS A 493 13.31 21.32 -24.57
C LYS A 493 12.72 21.01 -23.19
N TYR A 494 12.33 19.74 -22.94
CA TYR A 494 11.60 19.33 -21.75
C TYR A 494 12.34 18.35 -20.84
N LYS A 495 13.24 17.56 -21.42
CA LYS A 495 13.99 16.53 -20.68
C LYS A 495 14.79 17.11 -19.53
N ARG A 496 14.60 16.58 -18.33
CA ARG A 496 15.28 17.01 -17.10
C ARG A 496 15.05 18.46 -16.69
N LYS A 497 14.14 19.19 -17.32
CA LYS A 497 13.77 20.54 -16.89
C LYS A 497 12.91 20.46 -15.63
N ILE A 498 13.22 21.22 -14.62
CA ILE A 498 12.56 21.17 -13.30
C ILE A 498 11.05 21.45 -13.40
N ASP A 499 10.64 22.24 -14.38
CA ASP A 499 9.25 22.65 -14.55
C ASP A 499 8.40 21.66 -15.39
N VAL A 500 9.00 20.65 -16.03
CA VAL A 500 8.29 19.67 -16.84
C VAL A 500 8.82 18.26 -16.62
N GLY A 501 10.07 18.01 -17.04
CA GLY A 501 10.70 16.71 -16.96
C GLY A 501 11.25 16.39 -15.57
N GLY A 502 11.37 15.09 -15.22
CA GLY A 502 11.97 14.66 -13.97
C GLY A 502 13.46 14.39 -14.08
N ASN A 503 14.18 14.53 -12.99
CA ASN A 503 15.58 14.14 -12.87
C ASN A 503 15.78 13.25 -11.64
N ALA A 504 15.88 11.94 -11.84
CA ALA A 504 16.08 10.97 -10.75
C ALA A 504 17.56 10.78 -10.39
N ALA A 505 18.48 11.17 -11.28
CA ALA A 505 19.92 10.95 -11.13
C ALA A 505 20.69 12.17 -10.59
N GLY A 506 19.98 13.24 -10.27
CA GLY A 506 20.57 14.55 -10.04
C GLY A 506 21.17 14.81 -8.65
N GLY A 507 21.35 13.80 -7.79
CA GLY A 507 21.84 14.04 -6.45
C GLY A 507 20.97 15.03 -5.68
N GLY A 508 21.53 16.11 -5.16
CA GLY A 508 20.80 17.19 -4.50
C GLY A 508 19.77 17.92 -5.38
N ASN A 509 19.87 17.77 -6.70
CA ASN A 509 18.95 18.36 -7.69
C ASN A 509 17.90 17.36 -8.21
N ALA A 510 17.67 16.26 -7.52
CA ALA A 510 16.62 15.30 -7.87
C ALA A 510 15.23 15.96 -7.73
N HIS A 511 14.39 15.80 -8.76
CA HIS A 511 13.01 16.29 -8.77
C HIS A 511 12.08 15.38 -9.57
N CYS A 512 10.80 15.41 -9.24
CA CYS A 512 9.78 14.68 -9.97
C CYS A 512 9.39 15.39 -11.27
N SER A 513 8.95 14.61 -12.25
CA SER A 513 8.31 15.18 -13.45
C SER A 513 6.90 15.67 -13.14
N TRP A 514 6.46 16.74 -13.79
CA TRP A 514 5.07 17.20 -13.79
C TRP A 514 4.20 16.48 -14.82
N VAL A 515 4.81 15.60 -15.61
CA VAL A 515 4.13 14.80 -16.62
C VAL A 515 4.14 13.34 -16.20
N SER A 516 2.99 12.70 -16.25
CA SER A 516 2.82 11.26 -16.11
C SER A 516 2.21 10.68 -17.37
N ILE A 517 2.74 9.58 -17.86
CA ILE A 517 2.30 8.93 -19.10
C ILE A 517 1.97 7.48 -18.79
N LYS A 518 0.80 7.05 -19.25
CA LYS A 518 0.33 5.67 -19.17
C LYS A 518 0.02 5.15 -20.57
N ARG A 519 0.49 3.98 -20.88
CA ARG A 519 0.12 3.28 -22.09
C ARG A 519 -1.19 2.53 -21.87
N VAL A 520 -2.10 2.64 -22.83
CA VAL A 520 -3.41 1.98 -22.81
C VAL A 520 -3.67 1.29 -24.12
N ASN A 521 -4.25 0.10 -24.06
CA ASN A 521 -4.67 -0.64 -25.25
C ASN A 521 -6.15 -0.36 -25.51
N ILE A 522 -6.47 0.18 -26.65
CA ILE A 522 -7.84 0.46 -27.06
C ILE A 522 -8.25 -0.61 -28.08
N PRO A 523 -9.32 -1.38 -27.81
CA PRO A 523 -9.86 -2.33 -28.79
C PRO A 523 -10.27 -1.61 -30.08
N ASN A 524 -9.73 -2.06 -31.21
CA ASN A 524 -10.16 -1.61 -32.52
C ASN A 524 -11.29 -2.51 -33.06
N LYS A 525 -12.14 -1.99 -33.98
CA LYS A 525 -13.21 -2.75 -34.62
C LYS A 525 -12.71 -3.99 -35.38
N GLU A 526 -11.43 -4.00 -35.75
CA GLU A 526 -10.77 -5.09 -36.50
C GLU A 526 -10.09 -6.13 -35.56
N GLN A 527 -10.42 -6.16 -34.27
CA GLN A 527 -9.80 -7.01 -33.24
C GLN A 527 -8.30 -6.75 -33.00
N ASN A 528 -7.69 -5.78 -33.64
CA ASN A 528 -6.35 -5.33 -33.34
C ASN A 528 -6.39 -4.32 -32.19
N THR A 529 -5.54 -4.47 -31.19
CA THR A 529 -5.41 -3.50 -30.11
C THR A 529 -4.38 -2.44 -30.48
N ASN A 530 -4.84 -1.20 -30.66
CA ASN A 530 -3.93 -0.07 -30.82
C ASN A 530 -3.43 0.39 -29.45
N CYS A 531 -2.12 0.41 -29.28
CA CYS A 531 -1.49 0.95 -28.09
C CYS A 531 -1.39 2.47 -28.21
N GLN A 532 -1.95 3.19 -27.24
CA GLN A 532 -1.95 4.65 -27.19
C GLN A 532 -1.38 5.14 -25.86
N GLU A 533 -1.05 6.41 -25.77
CA GLU A 533 -0.52 7.00 -24.54
C GLU A 533 -1.51 8.01 -23.97
N VAL A 534 -1.90 7.82 -22.69
CA VAL A 534 -2.58 8.83 -21.89
C VAL A 534 -1.51 9.69 -21.23
N VAL A 535 -1.44 10.95 -21.60
CA VAL A 535 -0.49 11.94 -21.07
C VAL A 535 -1.21 12.85 -20.10
N CYS A 536 -0.78 12.85 -18.83
CA CYS A 536 -1.29 13.71 -17.78
C CYS A 536 -0.22 14.75 -17.41
N LEU A 537 -0.50 16.00 -17.65
CA LEU A 537 0.31 17.15 -17.24
C LEU A 537 -0.35 17.85 -16.05
N PHE A 538 0.39 18.03 -14.97
CA PHE A 538 -0.04 18.84 -13.83
C PHE A 538 0.34 20.31 -14.05
N MET A 539 -0.66 21.17 -14.09
CA MET A 539 -0.53 22.61 -14.31
C MET A 539 -0.54 23.42 -13.01
N GLY A 540 -0.89 22.78 -11.89
CA GLY A 540 -0.84 23.42 -10.57
C GLY A 540 0.59 23.68 -10.10
N GLY A 541 0.75 24.50 -9.05
CA GLY A 541 2.04 24.80 -8.47
C GLY A 541 2.99 25.59 -9.37
N GLN A 542 2.45 26.39 -10.28
CA GLN A 542 3.26 27.21 -11.19
C GLN A 542 3.82 28.44 -10.48
N THR A 543 5.11 28.66 -10.63
CA THR A 543 5.72 29.98 -10.38
C THR A 543 5.69 30.79 -11.70
N PRO A 544 5.81 32.12 -11.67
CA PRO A 544 5.81 32.92 -12.89
C PRO A 544 6.79 32.45 -13.96
N ASN A 545 7.94 31.90 -13.56
CA ASN A 545 8.96 31.39 -14.47
C ASN A 545 8.71 29.94 -14.95
N SER A 546 7.95 29.13 -14.20
CA SER A 546 7.66 27.72 -14.53
C SER A 546 6.45 27.56 -15.44
N SER A 547 5.55 28.53 -15.46
CA SER A 547 4.31 28.49 -16.26
C SER A 547 4.60 28.34 -17.76
N HIS A 548 5.67 28.95 -18.26
CA HIS A 548 6.01 28.97 -19.67
C HIS A 548 6.34 27.59 -20.27
N LEU A 549 7.14 26.76 -19.57
CA LEU A 549 7.52 25.45 -20.09
C LEU A 549 6.37 24.45 -20.08
N ARG A 550 5.50 24.48 -19.06
CA ARG A 550 4.32 23.59 -19.03
C ARG A 550 3.28 23.98 -20.06
N SER A 551 3.04 25.29 -20.23
CA SER A 551 2.17 25.78 -21.30
C SER A 551 2.73 25.44 -22.69
N SER A 552 4.05 25.58 -22.89
CA SER A 552 4.70 25.15 -24.12
C SER A 552 4.57 23.63 -24.36
N PHE A 553 4.74 22.81 -23.30
CA PHE A 553 4.54 21.36 -23.42
C PHE A 553 3.10 21.02 -23.77
N LEU A 554 2.11 21.71 -23.18
CA LEU A 554 0.70 21.50 -23.50
C LEU A 554 0.40 21.89 -24.94
N ASN A 555 0.93 23.03 -25.42
CA ASN A 555 0.78 23.46 -26.81
C ASN A 555 1.37 22.44 -27.77
N ASP A 556 2.60 21.98 -27.53
CA ASP A 556 3.25 20.96 -28.38
C ASP A 556 2.50 19.61 -28.33
N LEU A 557 1.94 19.23 -27.16
CA LEU A 557 1.15 18.02 -26.98
C LEU A 557 -0.15 18.05 -27.83
N VAL A 558 -0.83 19.19 -27.87
CA VAL A 558 -2.07 19.36 -28.65
C VAL A 558 -1.82 19.37 -30.14
N GLN A 559 -0.63 19.79 -30.58
CA GLN A 559 -0.23 19.76 -31.99
C GLN A 559 0.09 18.34 -32.51
N ILE A 560 0.20 17.34 -31.64
CA ILE A 560 0.36 15.96 -32.09
C ILE A 560 -0.89 15.54 -32.88
N PRO A 561 -0.76 15.11 -34.15
CA PRO A 561 -1.92 14.74 -34.98
C PRO A 561 -2.78 13.67 -34.31
N GLY A 562 -4.08 13.92 -34.19
CA GLY A 562 -5.01 13.01 -33.51
C GLY A 562 -4.98 12.99 -32.00
N ALA A 563 -4.29 13.94 -31.36
CA ALA A 563 -4.37 14.11 -29.89
C ALA A 563 -5.80 14.49 -29.47
N VAL A 564 -6.36 13.77 -28.52
CA VAL A 564 -7.72 13.99 -28.01
C VAL A 564 -7.65 14.37 -26.54
N ARG A 565 -8.25 15.49 -26.16
CA ARG A 565 -8.39 15.86 -24.75
C ARG A 565 -9.39 14.94 -24.06
N LEU A 566 -8.96 14.25 -23.03
CA LEU A 566 -9.81 13.43 -22.17
C LEU A 566 -10.37 14.24 -20.97
N PHE A 567 -9.56 15.15 -20.42
CA PHE A 567 -9.95 15.88 -19.20
C PHE A 567 -9.08 17.14 -19.00
N GLY A 568 -9.67 18.20 -18.42
CA GLY A 568 -8.95 19.31 -17.82
C GLY A 568 -8.63 20.47 -18.77
N VAL A 569 -7.49 21.10 -18.54
CA VAL A 569 -7.08 22.37 -19.16
C VAL A 569 -6.88 22.24 -20.66
N GLN A 570 -7.27 23.29 -21.40
CA GLN A 570 -6.91 23.53 -22.79
C GLN A 570 -5.79 24.58 -22.86
N PRO A 571 -5.01 24.61 -23.94
CA PRO A 571 -4.05 25.68 -24.20
C PRO A 571 -4.69 27.06 -24.19
#